data_da8a3561863638f1d4b9b73fa929bbfd
#
_entry.id   da8a3561863638f1d4b9b73fa929bbfd
#
_cell.length_a   1.000
_cell.length_b   1.000
_cell.length_c   1.000
_cell.angle_alpha   90.00
_cell.angle_beta   90.00
_cell.angle_gamma   90.00
#
_symmetry.space_group_name_H-M   'P 1'
#
loop_
_entity.id
_entity.type
_entity.pdbx_description
1 polymer ?
#
loop_
_entity_poly.entity_id
_entity_poly.type
_entity_poly.pdbx_seq_one_letter_code
_entity_poly.pdbx_strand_id
1 'polypeptide(L)'
;MDSRSIIGTKNKKGQVYTDPNHLFFEAPRIPSFFTGSEVIKEAIRRASVDLMVAYPITPQSEAAALIGELYAEGYVTDYMRGENEFGVMSECAGGAFGGARVFTTTAGPGTMRAMENFPMWSGARLPIEMIVTCRGINSPLSIQPDTLEMYFLLETGMLVWHAETAQDFYDWILMGFMVAEQPDVHLPIAICCDGFFVTHTKDVVNLTPADMCLPPYDPYRSPVPCMDMECPPVRMMRDPFVMKSNYISYATHASWQQEIRAAIERSRKHTIPLLGGLIETENVDAEILIVSSGTAVSQGREAIRLLADEGLQVGLVKIKSVRPWPYHEIREATKHAKHIFVPEFNVAGWMAREIKATVPDSDRVIAGPHVAGGMTMPPEVIVEHIQRTLGKSVATLAARGS
;
A
#
# COMPACT_ATOMS: atom_id res chain seq x y z
N MET A 1 -20.99 10.60 17.12
CA MET A 1 -20.16 11.19 18.21
C MET A 1 -18.89 11.70 17.58
N ASP A 2 -18.43 12.89 17.96
CA ASP A 2 -17.12 13.37 17.51
C ASP A 2 -16.03 12.41 18.00
N SER A 3 -15.27 11.82 17.07
CA SER A 3 -14.22 10.85 17.38
C SER A 3 -13.17 11.40 18.37
N ARG A 4 -13.04 12.72 18.47
CA ARG A 4 -12.15 13.38 19.43
C ARG A 4 -12.67 13.32 20.87
N SER A 5 -13.98 13.25 21.06
CA SER A 5 -14.60 13.25 22.39
C SER A 5 -14.44 11.90 23.11
N ILE A 6 -14.02 10.85 22.42
CA ILE A 6 -13.88 9.50 22.97
C ILE A 6 -12.41 9.11 23.25
N ILE A 7 -11.43 9.95 22.83
CA ILE A 7 -10.01 9.70 23.13
C ILE A 7 -9.84 9.55 24.64
N GLY A 8 -9.09 8.51 25.05
CA GLY A 8 -8.88 8.15 26.44
C GLY A 8 -9.97 7.27 27.06
N THR A 9 -11.11 7.06 26.36
CA THR A 9 -12.13 6.09 26.80
C THR A 9 -11.80 4.70 26.32
N LYS A 10 -12.44 3.68 26.88
CA LYS A 10 -12.19 2.28 26.55
C LYS A 10 -13.28 1.72 25.64
N ASN A 11 -12.87 0.91 24.66
CA ASN A 11 -13.78 0.09 23.88
C ASN A 11 -14.30 -1.13 24.72
N LYS A 12 -15.16 -1.94 24.11
CA LYS A 12 -15.73 -3.15 24.76
C LYS A 12 -14.69 -4.20 25.15
N LYS A 13 -13.47 -4.13 24.59
CA LYS A 13 -12.33 -5.01 24.87
C LYS A 13 -11.36 -4.45 25.89
N GLY A 14 -11.66 -3.28 26.44
CA GLY A 14 -10.79 -2.60 27.41
C GLY A 14 -9.62 -1.84 26.80
N GLN A 15 -9.51 -1.81 25.46
CA GLN A 15 -8.49 -1.01 24.78
C GLN A 15 -8.86 0.47 24.83
N VAL A 16 -7.86 1.31 25.02
CA VAL A 16 -7.99 2.76 25.10
C VAL A 16 -7.96 3.35 23.68
N TYR A 17 -9.00 4.09 23.30
CA TYR A 17 -8.98 4.89 22.08
C TYR A 17 -7.92 5.97 22.21
N THR A 18 -6.90 5.86 21.38
CA THR A 18 -5.67 6.64 21.49
C THR A 18 -5.57 7.62 20.32
N ASP A 19 -5.12 8.84 20.62
CA ASP A 19 -4.80 9.79 19.56
C ASP A 19 -3.77 9.19 18.59
N PRO A 20 -3.99 9.26 17.28
CA PRO A 20 -3.10 8.64 16.31
C PRO A 20 -1.65 9.11 16.40
N ASN A 21 -1.41 10.41 16.67
CA ASN A 21 -0.03 10.90 16.81
C ASN A 21 0.66 10.26 18.02
N HIS A 22 -0.07 10.15 19.14
CA HIS A 22 0.46 9.45 20.32
C HIS A 22 0.72 7.97 19.99
N LEU A 23 -0.24 7.28 19.34
CA LEU A 23 -0.12 5.87 19.00
C LEU A 23 1.12 5.57 18.14
N PHE A 24 1.37 6.41 17.13
CA PHE A 24 2.43 6.15 16.14
C PHE A 24 3.82 6.65 16.57
N PHE A 25 3.89 7.80 17.25
CA PHE A 25 5.16 8.50 17.44
C PHE A 25 5.61 8.58 18.90
N GLU A 26 4.70 8.40 19.87
CA GLU A 26 5.03 8.59 21.29
C GLU A 26 4.87 7.31 22.12
N ALA A 27 3.93 6.42 21.76
CA ALA A 27 3.70 5.19 22.48
C ALA A 27 4.92 4.27 22.40
N PRO A 28 5.23 3.53 23.49
CA PRO A 28 6.33 2.58 23.48
C PRO A 28 6.10 1.49 22.43
N ARG A 29 7.17 1.07 21.77
CA ARG A 29 7.13 -0.02 20.79
C ARG A 29 7.60 -1.32 21.44
N ILE A 30 6.85 -2.38 21.24
CA ILE A 30 7.10 -3.70 21.83
C ILE A 30 7.62 -4.64 20.74
N PRO A 31 8.92 -5.02 20.79
CA PRO A 31 9.48 -5.94 19.81
C PRO A 31 8.80 -7.31 19.93
N SER A 32 8.37 -7.84 18.81
CA SER A 32 7.66 -9.11 18.70
C SER A 32 8.09 -9.83 17.43
N PHE A 33 8.05 -11.16 17.42
CA PHE A 33 8.54 -11.96 16.31
C PHE A 33 7.36 -12.57 15.55
N PHE A 34 7.01 -11.97 14.41
CA PHE A 34 5.83 -12.28 13.64
C PHE A 34 6.10 -12.45 12.14
N THR A 35 5.24 -13.21 11.47
CA THR A 35 5.11 -13.17 10.00
C THR A 35 4.31 -11.94 9.56
N GLY A 36 4.41 -11.56 8.29
CA GLY A 36 3.57 -10.49 7.75
C GLY A 36 2.07 -10.78 7.85
N SER A 37 1.65 -12.05 7.75
CA SER A 37 0.24 -12.43 8.01
C SER A 37 -0.18 -12.17 9.46
N GLU A 38 0.69 -12.50 10.40
CA GLU A 38 0.44 -12.26 11.83
C GLU A 38 0.43 -10.75 12.16
N VAL A 39 1.26 -9.93 11.50
CA VAL A 39 1.24 -8.47 11.71
C VAL A 39 -0.03 -7.83 11.19
N ILE A 40 -0.66 -8.36 10.12
CA ILE A 40 -1.99 -7.90 9.68
C ILE A 40 -3.00 -8.09 10.81
N LYS A 41 -3.04 -9.28 11.44
CA LYS A 41 -3.90 -9.55 12.60
C LYS A 41 -3.68 -8.51 13.70
N GLU A 42 -2.43 -8.27 14.06
CA GLU A 42 -2.09 -7.34 15.14
C GLU A 42 -2.41 -5.87 14.79
N ALA A 43 -2.27 -5.46 13.53
CA ALA A 43 -2.72 -4.14 13.09
C ALA A 43 -4.25 -4.02 13.15
N ILE A 44 -4.99 -5.00 12.64
CA ILE A 44 -6.47 -4.98 12.67
C ILE A 44 -7.02 -5.03 14.09
N ARG A 45 -6.36 -5.74 15.02
CA ARG A 45 -6.71 -5.73 16.47
C ARG A 45 -6.74 -4.31 17.04
N ARG A 46 -5.93 -3.39 16.49
CA ARG A 46 -5.79 -1.99 16.94
C ARG A 46 -6.50 -0.97 16.04
N ALA A 47 -7.04 -1.41 14.92
CA ALA A 47 -7.60 -0.51 13.92
C ALA A 47 -9.07 -0.13 14.17
N SER A 48 -9.77 -0.77 15.12
CA SER A 48 -11.21 -0.58 15.35
C SER A 48 -12.03 -0.80 14.06
N VAL A 49 -11.79 -1.92 13.38
CA VAL A 49 -12.49 -2.30 12.15
C VAL A 49 -13.91 -2.77 12.50
N ASP A 50 -14.90 -2.27 11.77
CA ASP A 50 -16.30 -2.67 11.93
C ASP A 50 -16.63 -3.88 11.08
N LEU A 51 -16.20 -3.92 9.82
CA LEU A 51 -16.49 -4.98 8.87
C LEU A 51 -15.25 -5.45 8.15
N MET A 52 -15.02 -6.75 8.15
CA MET A 52 -14.14 -7.41 7.21
C MET A 52 -14.93 -8.31 6.27
N VAL A 53 -14.64 -8.21 4.98
CA VAL A 53 -15.12 -9.15 3.97
C VAL A 53 -13.91 -9.80 3.29
N ALA A 54 -13.92 -11.11 3.13
CA ALA A 54 -12.83 -11.85 2.54
C ALA A 54 -13.27 -13.02 1.65
N TYR A 55 -12.46 -13.29 0.62
CA TYR A 55 -12.47 -14.53 -0.13
C TYR A 55 -11.06 -15.12 -0.09
N PRO A 56 -10.90 -16.42 0.21
CA PRO A 56 -9.57 -17.01 0.39
C PRO A 56 -8.82 -17.11 -0.93
N ILE A 57 -7.67 -16.45 -1.00
CA ILE A 57 -6.73 -16.52 -2.11
C ILE A 57 -5.29 -16.48 -1.57
N THR A 58 -4.42 -17.39 -2.05
CA THR A 58 -3.01 -17.43 -1.65
C THR A 58 -2.26 -16.20 -2.19
N PRO A 59 -1.37 -15.53 -1.40
CA PRO A 59 -0.88 -15.89 -0.06
C PRO A 59 -1.64 -15.25 1.11
N GLN A 60 -2.74 -14.52 0.89
CA GLN A 60 -3.46 -13.80 1.95
C GLN A 60 -4.46 -14.67 2.76
N SER A 61 -4.70 -15.93 2.36
CA SER A 61 -5.68 -16.80 3.04
C SER A 61 -5.40 -16.98 4.53
N GLU A 62 -4.13 -16.99 4.93
CA GLU A 62 -3.72 -17.07 6.34
C GLU A 62 -4.17 -15.81 7.10
N ALA A 63 -3.93 -14.62 6.54
CA ALA A 63 -4.36 -13.36 7.14
C ALA A 63 -5.88 -13.31 7.34
N ALA A 64 -6.65 -13.75 6.33
CA ALA A 64 -8.10 -13.82 6.42
C ALA A 64 -8.57 -14.76 7.55
N ALA A 65 -7.92 -15.91 7.73
CA ALA A 65 -8.22 -16.83 8.82
C ALA A 65 -7.92 -16.21 10.19
N LEU A 66 -6.76 -15.56 10.33
CA LEU A 66 -6.33 -14.90 11.56
C LEU A 66 -7.28 -13.74 11.96
N ILE A 67 -7.83 -13.02 10.98
CA ILE A 67 -8.84 -11.98 11.26
C ILE A 67 -10.20 -12.59 11.62
N GLY A 68 -10.52 -13.75 11.07
CA GLY A 68 -11.69 -14.53 11.53
C GLY A 68 -11.61 -14.90 13.03
N GLU A 69 -10.40 -15.14 13.54
CA GLU A 69 -10.18 -15.31 14.99
C GLU A 69 -10.47 -14.01 15.76
N LEU A 70 -10.03 -12.84 15.24
CA LEU A 70 -10.33 -11.55 15.86
C LEU A 70 -11.83 -11.24 15.92
N TYR A 71 -12.57 -11.66 14.90
CA TYR A 71 -14.04 -11.59 14.93
C TYR A 71 -14.61 -12.48 16.05
N ALA A 72 -14.17 -13.73 16.15
CA ALA A 72 -14.57 -14.63 17.24
C ALA A 72 -14.19 -14.10 18.63
N GLU A 73 -13.04 -13.43 18.73
CA GLU A 73 -12.58 -12.72 19.93
C GLU A 73 -13.34 -11.39 20.15
N GLY A 74 -14.09 -10.88 19.16
CA GLY A 74 -14.90 -9.65 19.21
C GLY A 74 -14.09 -8.34 19.09
N TYR A 75 -12.94 -8.36 18.43
CA TYR A 75 -12.18 -7.16 18.05
C TYR A 75 -12.67 -6.54 16.73
N VAL A 76 -13.23 -7.35 15.85
CA VAL A 76 -13.93 -6.95 14.62
C VAL A 76 -15.43 -7.14 14.85
N THR A 77 -16.24 -6.18 14.43
CA THR A 77 -17.68 -6.22 14.72
C THR A 77 -18.41 -7.23 13.86
N ASP A 78 -18.04 -7.32 12.58
CA ASP A 78 -18.65 -8.27 11.64
C ASP A 78 -17.60 -8.83 10.66
N TYR A 79 -17.79 -10.10 10.26
CA TYR A 79 -16.92 -10.81 9.35
C TYR A 79 -17.73 -11.61 8.34
N MET A 80 -17.60 -11.28 7.07
CA MET A 80 -18.33 -11.92 5.98
C MET A 80 -17.37 -12.69 5.05
N ARG A 81 -17.85 -13.80 4.52
CA ARG A 81 -17.17 -14.54 3.45
C ARG A 81 -17.95 -14.38 2.16
N GLY A 82 -17.36 -13.72 1.19
CA GLY A 82 -17.93 -13.61 -0.14
C GLY A 82 -17.74 -14.87 -0.97
N GLU A 83 -18.50 -15.00 -2.04
CA GLU A 83 -18.42 -16.13 -2.97
C GLU A 83 -17.27 -16.02 -3.97
N ASN A 84 -16.81 -14.80 -4.21
CA ASN A 84 -15.68 -14.46 -5.08
C ASN A 84 -15.23 -13.02 -4.81
N GLU A 85 -14.09 -12.64 -5.38
CA GLU A 85 -13.48 -11.33 -5.09
C GLU A 85 -14.33 -10.15 -5.58
N PHE A 86 -15.06 -10.28 -6.68
CA PHE A 86 -16.00 -9.24 -7.14
C PHE A 86 -17.12 -9.02 -6.11
N GLY A 87 -17.71 -10.11 -5.61
CA GLY A 87 -18.72 -10.06 -4.56
C GLY A 87 -18.20 -9.44 -3.27
N VAL A 88 -17.01 -9.87 -2.82
CA VAL A 88 -16.30 -9.30 -1.65
C VAL A 88 -16.18 -7.78 -1.76
N MET A 89 -15.70 -7.28 -2.89
CA MET A 89 -15.49 -5.83 -3.04
C MET A 89 -16.80 -5.06 -3.15
N SER A 90 -17.87 -5.69 -3.66
CA SER A 90 -19.21 -5.11 -3.65
C SER A 90 -19.81 -5.06 -2.23
N GLU A 91 -19.59 -6.10 -1.44
CA GLU A 91 -20.00 -6.17 -0.02
C GLU A 91 -19.24 -5.15 0.83
N CYS A 92 -17.93 -4.98 0.58
CA CYS A 92 -17.14 -3.90 1.19
C CYS A 92 -17.73 -2.52 0.92
N ALA A 93 -18.16 -2.27 -0.32
CA ALA A 93 -18.82 -1.01 -0.67
C ALA A 93 -20.13 -0.84 0.12
N GLY A 94 -20.95 -1.90 0.24
CA GLY A 94 -22.17 -1.89 1.02
C GLY A 94 -21.91 -1.51 2.49
N GLY A 95 -20.93 -2.11 3.13
CA GLY A 95 -20.52 -1.78 4.49
C GLY A 95 -20.05 -0.32 4.64
N ALA A 96 -19.22 0.15 3.71
CA ALA A 96 -18.71 1.51 3.72
C ALA A 96 -19.81 2.55 3.45
N PHE A 97 -20.80 2.25 2.59
CA PHE A 97 -22.01 3.06 2.44
C PHE A 97 -22.81 3.14 3.73
N GLY A 98 -22.86 2.05 4.51
CA GLY A 98 -23.48 2.01 5.84
C GLY A 98 -22.68 2.76 6.92
N GLY A 99 -21.51 3.29 6.60
CA GLY A 99 -20.67 4.06 7.54
C GLY A 99 -19.72 3.22 8.39
N ALA A 100 -19.49 1.95 8.01
CA ALA A 100 -18.53 1.08 8.67
C ALA A 100 -17.09 1.42 8.28
N ARG A 101 -16.11 1.22 9.20
CA ARG A 101 -14.71 1.07 8.84
C ARG A 101 -14.51 -0.31 8.23
N VAL A 102 -14.22 -0.36 6.94
CA VAL A 102 -14.15 -1.59 6.16
C VAL A 102 -12.72 -1.95 5.83
N PHE A 103 -12.39 -3.21 6.01
CA PHE A 103 -11.11 -3.80 5.66
C PHE A 103 -11.30 -5.05 4.80
N THR A 104 -10.44 -5.26 3.84
CA THR A 104 -10.41 -6.47 3.02
C THR A 104 -9.01 -6.83 2.58
N THR A 105 -8.84 -8.05 2.08
CA THR A 105 -7.54 -8.55 1.58
C THR A 105 -7.74 -9.31 0.27
N THR A 106 -6.80 -9.16 -0.66
CA THR A 106 -6.80 -9.90 -1.93
C THR A 106 -5.38 -10.11 -2.46
N ALA A 107 -5.25 -10.81 -3.58
CA ALA A 107 -3.97 -11.07 -4.24
C ALA A 107 -4.17 -11.41 -5.73
N GLY A 108 -3.24 -11.03 -6.58
CA GLY A 108 -3.08 -11.49 -7.96
C GLY A 108 -4.37 -11.47 -8.80
N PRO A 109 -4.82 -12.65 -9.23
CA PRO A 109 -6.03 -12.75 -10.06
C PRO A 109 -7.30 -12.25 -9.34
N GLY A 110 -7.34 -12.28 -7.99
CA GLY A 110 -8.46 -11.74 -7.22
C GLY A 110 -8.57 -10.22 -7.36
N THR A 111 -7.44 -9.50 -7.34
CA THR A 111 -7.39 -8.07 -7.64
C THR A 111 -7.96 -7.79 -9.03
N MET A 112 -7.54 -8.56 -10.03
CA MET A 112 -7.99 -8.37 -11.41
C MET A 112 -9.48 -8.69 -11.57
N ARG A 113 -9.98 -9.74 -10.91
CA ARG A 113 -11.41 -10.10 -10.94
C ARG A 113 -12.30 -9.02 -10.34
N ALA A 114 -11.80 -8.31 -9.34
CA ALA A 114 -12.54 -7.26 -8.64
C ALA A 114 -12.36 -5.85 -9.22
N MET A 115 -11.58 -5.70 -10.29
CA MET A 115 -11.11 -4.42 -10.83
C MET A 115 -12.24 -3.39 -11.08
N GLU A 116 -13.43 -3.84 -11.47
CA GLU A 116 -14.58 -2.98 -11.71
C GLU A 116 -15.04 -2.21 -10.46
N ASN A 117 -14.86 -2.80 -9.27
CA ASN A 117 -15.29 -2.18 -8.02
C ASN A 117 -14.43 -0.98 -7.61
N PHE A 118 -13.15 -0.98 -7.92
CA PHE A 118 -12.20 0.02 -7.39
C PHE A 118 -12.47 1.45 -7.88
N PRO A 119 -12.74 1.69 -9.20
CA PRO A 119 -13.19 3.02 -9.64
C PRO A 119 -14.51 3.44 -9.00
N MET A 120 -15.41 2.50 -8.71
CA MET A 120 -16.66 2.78 -8.00
C MET A 120 -16.39 3.20 -6.55
N TRP A 121 -15.49 2.53 -5.84
CA TRP A 121 -15.10 2.93 -4.47
C TRP A 121 -14.55 4.36 -4.44
N SER A 122 -13.66 4.68 -5.38
CA SER A 122 -13.07 6.02 -5.48
C SER A 122 -14.11 7.07 -5.88
N GLY A 123 -14.96 6.75 -6.85
CA GLY A 123 -16.05 7.62 -7.30
C GLY A 123 -17.09 7.88 -6.22
N ALA A 124 -17.40 6.90 -5.41
CA ALA A 124 -18.31 7.00 -4.26
C ALA A 124 -17.62 7.56 -3.00
N ARG A 125 -16.31 7.82 -3.04
CA ARG A 125 -15.54 8.34 -1.91
C ARG A 125 -15.66 7.45 -0.67
N LEU A 126 -15.42 6.14 -0.84
CA LEU A 126 -15.46 5.13 0.22
C LEU A 126 -14.04 4.89 0.74
N PRO A 127 -13.72 5.21 2.00
CA PRO A 127 -12.39 5.05 2.57
C PRO A 127 -12.17 3.59 3.02
N ILE A 128 -12.25 2.68 2.07
CA ILE A 128 -12.03 1.25 2.31
C ILE A 128 -10.53 0.99 2.26
N GLU A 129 -10.01 0.26 3.24
CA GLU A 129 -8.64 -0.21 3.20
C GLU A 129 -8.57 -1.65 2.67
N MET A 130 -7.69 -1.86 1.71
CA MET A 130 -7.44 -3.14 1.09
C MET A 130 -5.96 -3.51 1.18
N ILE A 131 -5.68 -4.72 1.64
CA ILE A 131 -4.34 -5.31 1.53
C ILE A 131 -4.24 -6.06 0.22
N VAL A 132 -3.14 -5.84 -0.50
CA VAL A 132 -2.80 -6.58 -1.71
C VAL A 132 -1.45 -7.28 -1.52
N THR A 133 -1.51 -8.60 -1.36
CA THR A 133 -0.31 -9.43 -1.32
C THR A 133 0.08 -9.79 -2.74
N CYS A 134 0.94 -8.97 -3.34
CA CYS A 134 1.25 -8.99 -4.76
C CYS A 134 1.84 -10.33 -5.22
N ARG A 135 1.25 -10.91 -6.25
CA ARG A 135 1.69 -12.18 -6.87
C ARG A 135 1.37 -12.21 -8.36
N GLY A 136 1.86 -13.23 -9.07
CA GLY A 136 1.53 -13.45 -10.47
C GLY A 136 0.01 -13.46 -10.71
N ILE A 137 -0.43 -12.65 -11.66
CA ILE A 137 -1.85 -12.46 -11.97
C ILE A 137 -2.44 -13.77 -12.49
N ASN A 138 -1.90 -14.29 -13.56
CA ASN A 138 -2.27 -15.58 -14.16
C ASN A 138 -1.41 -15.86 -15.41
N SER A 139 -1.37 -17.13 -15.81
CA SER A 139 -0.88 -17.66 -17.08
C SER A 139 0.52 -17.15 -17.54
N PRO A 140 1.62 -17.76 -17.09
CA PRO A 140 1.64 -18.97 -16.24
C PRO A 140 1.27 -18.64 -14.80
N LEU A 141 0.55 -19.56 -14.15
CA LEU A 141 0.15 -19.38 -12.76
C LEU A 141 1.37 -19.36 -11.84
N SER A 142 1.50 -18.30 -11.07
CA SER A 142 2.47 -18.21 -9.98
C SER A 142 1.82 -17.58 -8.76
N ILE A 143 2.13 -18.14 -7.59
CA ILE A 143 1.72 -17.60 -6.28
C ILE A 143 2.83 -16.75 -5.66
N GLN A 144 3.94 -16.62 -6.36
CA GLN A 144 5.14 -15.90 -5.93
C GLN A 144 5.07 -14.42 -6.33
N PRO A 145 5.92 -13.57 -5.74
CA PRO A 145 5.88 -12.13 -5.95
C PRO A 145 5.88 -11.71 -7.43
N ASP A 146 4.96 -10.84 -7.74
CA ASP A 146 4.87 -10.08 -8.98
C ASP A 146 4.04 -8.83 -8.68
N THR A 147 4.60 -7.66 -8.91
CA THR A 147 3.96 -6.38 -8.55
C THR A 147 3.06 -5.83 -9.65
N LEU A 148 2.84 -6.57 -10.74
CA LEU A 148 2.08 -6.08 -11.89
C LEU A 148 0.65 -5.66 -11.51
N GLU A 149 -0.02 -6.38 -10.61
CA GLU A 149 -1.38 -6.05 -10.17
C GLU A 149 -1.47 -4.69 -9.44
N MET A 150 -0.44 -4.33 -8.70
CA MET A 150 -0.37 -3.02 -8.02
C MET A 150 -0.47 -1.86 -9.02
N TYR A 151 0.17 -1.99 -10.17
CA TYR A 151 0.15 -0.95 -11.19
C TYR A 151 -1.20 -0.79 -11.90
N PHE A 152 -2.01 -1.85 -11.96
CA PHE A 152 -3.38 -1.72 -12.46
C PHE A 152 -4.27 -0.87 -11.54
N LEU A 153 -3.95 -0.78 -10.24
CA LEU A 153 -4.70 0.04 -9.30
C LEU A 153 -4.47 1.54 -9.49
N LEU A 154 -3.40 1.96 -10.15
CA LEU A 154 -3.00 3.38 -10.22
C LEU A 154 -4.06 4.27 -10.89
N GLU A 155 -4.80 3.77 -11.86
CA GLU A 155 -5.82 4.52 -12.59
C GLU A 155 -7.23 4.35 -12.01
N THR A 156 -7.37 3.64 -10.89
CA THR A 156 -8.67 3.41 -10.24
C THR A 156 -9.11 4.54 -9.30
N GLY A 157 -8.23 5.50 -9.02
CA GLY A 157 -8.50 6.58 -8.07
C GLY A 157 -8.18 6.23 -6.61
N MET A 158 -7.65 5.05 -6.34
CA MET A 158 -7.20 4.62 -5.02
C MET A 158 -5.84 5.23 -4.66
N LEU A 159 -5.57 5.36 -3.36
CA LEU A 159 -4.22 5.53 -2.85
C LEU A 159 -3.52 4.16 -2.87
N VAL A 160 -2.21 4.16 -3.17
CA VAL A 160 -1.44 2.90 -3.26
C VAL A 160 -0.08 3.08 -2.60
N TRP A 161 0.21 2.31 -1.57
CA TRP A 161 1.52 2.26 -0.91
C TRP A 161 2.13 0.87 -1.05
N HIS A 162 3.45 0.78 -1.16
CA HIS A 162 4.15 -0.49 -1.33
C HIS A 162 5.17 -0.73 -0.22
N ALA A 163 4.82 -1.58 0.73
CA ALA A 163 5.60 -1.92 1.90
C ALA A 163 6.81 -2.80 1.53
N GLU A 164 7.97 -2.50 2.10
CA GLU A 164 9.21 -3.26 1.96
C GLU A 164 9.30 -4.40 2.98
N THR A 165 8.92 -4.11 4.23
CA THR A 165 9.13 -4.97 5.39
C THR A 165 7.82 -5.28 6.11
N ALA A 166 7.83 -6.28 6.99
CA ALA A 166 6.71 -6.54 7.89
C ALA A 166 6.43 -5.35 8.83
N GLN A 167 7.46 -4.56 9.19
CA GLN A 167 7.29 -3.35 9.99
C GLN A 167 6.53 -2.26 9.20
N ASP A 168 6.96 -1.96 7.96
CA ASP A 168 6.23 -1.04 7.08
C ASP A 168 4.77 -1.48 6.98
N PHE A 169 4.56 -2.78 6.75
CA PHE A 169 3.25 -3.35 6.52
C PHE A 169 2.34 -3.19 7.74
N TYR A 170 2.85 -3.47 8.96
CA TYR A 170 2.13 -3.24 10.22
C TYR A 170 1.74 -1.77 10.41
N ASP A 171 2.71 -0.89 10.33
CA ASP A 171 2.49 0.54 10.57
C ASP A 171 1.56 1.15 9.50
N TRP A 172 1.74 0.78 8.24
CA TRP A 172 0.99 1.38 7.13
C TRP A 172 -0.45 0.92 7.07
N ILE A 173 -0.80 -0.28 7.56
CA ILE A 173 -2.19 -0.70 7.75
C ILE A 173 -2.90 0.25 8.73
N LEU A 174 -2.27 0.60 9.84
CA LEU A 174 -2.86 1.54 10.80
C LEU A 174 -2.90 2.98 10.26
N MET A 175 -1.85 3.41 9.59
CA MET A 175 -1.72 4.75 9.01
C MET A 175 -2.62 4.94 7.79
N GLY A 176 -2.90 3.87 7.05
CA GLY A 176 -3.76 3.86 5.87
C GLY A 176 -5.17 4.33 6.20
N PHE A 177 -5.78 3.79 7.24
CA PHE A 177 -7.07 4.27 7.73
C PHE A 177 -7.05 5.76 8.05
N MET A 178 -5.97 6.23 8.70
CA MET A 178 -5.85 7.62 9.09
C MET A 178 -5.78 8.58 7.91
N VAL A 179 -5.20 8.16 6.78
CA VAL A 179 -5.14 8.98 5.55
C VAL A 179 -6.43 8.84 4.76
N ALA A 180 -6.91 7.61 4.56
CA ALA A 180 -8.12 7.33 3.78
C ALA A 180 -9.35 8.05 4.33
N GLU A 181 -9.48 8.13 5.65
CA GLU A 181 -10.63 8.72 6.35
C GLU A 181 -10.56 10.25 6.52
N GLN A 182 -9.49 10.92 6.07
CA GLN A 182 -9.43 12.39 6.16
C GLN A 182 -10.54 13.04 5.34
N PRO A 183 -11.26 14.03 5.89
CA PRO A 183 -12.41 14.63 5.19
C PRO A 183 -12.09 15.22 3.83
N ASP A 184 -10.87 15.71 3.64
CA ASP A 184 -10.42 16.29 2.38
C ASP A 184 -9.78 15.28 1.43
N VAL A 185 -9.59 14.03 1.87
CA VAL A 185 -9.11 12.89 1.08
C VAL A 185 -10.27 11.96 0.75
N HIS A 186 -10.71 11.19 1.74
CA HIS A 186 -11.84 10.28 1.71
C HIS A 186 -11.84 9.38 0.46
N LEU A 187 -10.78 8.61 0.33
CA LEU A 187 -10.53 7.70 -0.79
C LEU A 187 -10.16 6.31 -0.29
N PRO A 188 -10.44 5.27 -1.08
CA PRO A 188 -9.92 3.94 -0.76
C PRO A 188 -8.39 3.91 -0.85
N ILE A 189 -7.78 3.01 -0.08
CA ILE A 189 -6.34 2.81 -0.06
C ILE A 189 -5.99 1.33 -0.20
N ALA A 190 -4.97 1.04 -1.01
CA ALA A 190 -4.34 -0.26 -1.10
C ALA A 190 -2.95 -0.22 -0.44
N ILE A 191 -2.72 -1.06 0.56
CA ILE A 191 -1.40 -1.34 1.10
C ILE A 191 -0.90 -2.62 0.45
N CYS A 192 0.07 -2.48 -0.44
CA CYS A 192 0.65 -3.57 -1.21
C CYS A 192 1.91 -4.10 -0.52
N CYS A 193 2.19 -5.38 -0.64
CA CYS A 193 3.46 -5.99 -0.29
C CYS A 193 3.78 -7.15 -1.23
N ASP A 194 5.05 -7.53 -1.31
CA ASP A 194 5.48 -8.71 -2.06
C ASP A 194 5.03 -9.97 -1.34
N GLY A 195 4.09 -10.70 -1.93
CA GLY A 195 3.51 -11.92 -1.39
C GLY A 195 4.59 -12.97 -1.11
N PHE A 196 4.39 -13.82 -0.08
CA PHE A 196 5.36 -14.73 0.51
C PHE A 196 6.59 -14.07 1.11
N PHE A 197 7.26 -13.15 0.44
CA PHE A 197 8.49 -12.54 0.96
C PHE A 197 8.21 -11.71 2.22
N VAL A 198 7.15 -10.94 2.23
CA VAL A 198 6.73 -10.20 3.43
C VAL A 198 5.80 -11.05 4.30
N THR A 199 4.79 -11.71 3.69
CA THR A 199 3.70 -12.35 4.44
C THR A 199 4.11 -13.58 5.23
N HIS A 200 5.10 -14.37 4.76
CA HIS A 200 5.47 -15.66 5.35
C HIS A 200 6.87 -15.65 5.99
N THR A 201 7.63 -14.59 5.84
CA THR A 201 8.90 -14.45 6.53
C THR A 201 8.66 -13.90 7.94
N LYS A 202 9.29 -14.53 8.94
CA LYS A 202 9.28 -14.03 10.32
C LYS A 202 10.35 -12.97 10.50
N ASP A 203 9.96 -11.89 11.13
CA ASP A 203 10.86 -10.77 11.43
C ASP A 203 10.52 -10.17 12.80
N VAL A 204 11.43 -9.36 13.33
CA VAL A 204 11.18 -8.57 14.55
C VAL A 204 10.38 -7.33 14.15
N VAL A 205 9.14 -7.27 14.60
CA VAL A 205 8.24 -6.14 14.36
C VAL A 205 7.96 -5.44 15.68
N ASN A 206 8.11 -4.13 15.71
CA ASN A 206 7.88 -3.30 16.87
C ASN A 206 6.42 -2.84 16.90
N LEU A 207 5.59 -3.52 17.68
CA LEU A 207 4.16 -3.26 17.79
C LEU A 207 3.85 -2.13 18.75
N THR A 208 2.77 -1.41 18.51
CA THR A 208 2.16 -0.53 19.52
C THR A 208 1.52 -1.36 20.65
N PRO A 209 1.29 -0.80 21.84
CA PRO A 209 0.70 -1.54 22.96
C PRO A 209 -0.64 -2.16 22.59
N ALA A 210 -0.90 -3.38 23.08
CA ALA A 210 -2.11 -4.13 22.77
C ALA A 210 -3.39 -3.54 23.39
N ASP A 211 -3.24 -2.73 24.43
CA ASP A 211 -4.31 -2.03 25.13
C ASP A 211 -4.63 -0.65 24.54
N MET A 212 -3.98 -0.26 23.44
CA MET A 212 -4.24 0.94 22.67
C MET A 212 -4.85 0.60 21.31
N CYS A 213 -5.77 1.44 20.83
CA CYS A 213 -6.35 1.29 19.50
C CYS A 213 -6.70 2.65 18.89
N LEU A 214 -6.88 2.67 17.56
CA LEU A 214 -7.41 3.82 16.84
C LEU A 214 -8.85 4.11 17.29
N PRO A 215 -9.28 5.38 17.30
CA PRO A 215 -10.70 5.71 17.48
C PRO A 215 -11.52 5.11 16.33
N PRO A 216 -12.84 4.85 16.57
CA PRO A 216 -13.70 4.37 15.52
C PRO A 216 -13.84 5.39 14.39
N TYR A 217 -14.19 4.90 13.22
CA TYR A 217 -14.47 5.74 12.07
C TYR A 217 -15.68 6.64 12.33
N ASP A 218 -15.56 7.90 11.89
CA ASP A 218 -16.67 8.86 11.95
C ASP A 218 -17.21 9.14 10.54
N PRO A 219 -18.29 8.46 10.15
CA PRO A 219 -18.84 8.59 8.81
C PRO A 219 -19.43 9.98 8.51
N TYR A 220 -19.76 10.76 9.56
CA TYR A 220 -20.27 12.13 9.38
C TYR A 220 -19.22 13.14 8.87
N ARG A 221 -17.94 12.75 8.91
CA ARG A 221 -16.86 13.56 8.34
C ARG A 221 -16.70 13.39 6.83
N SER A 222 -17.53 12.57 6.19
CA SER A 222 -17.49 12.39 4.74
C SER A 222 -17.75 13.69 3.96
N PRO A 223 -16.96 13.97 2.91
CA PRO A 223 -17.20 15.11 2.03
C PRO A 223 -18.42 14.90 1.12
N VAL A 224 -18.92 13.68 1.03
CA VAL A 224 -20.12 13.36 0.24
C VAL A 224 -21.35 13.59 1.13
N PRO A 225 -22.26 14.52 0.77
CA PRO A 225 -23.47 14.77 1.57
C PRO A 225 -24.31 13.51 1.73
N CYS A 226 -24.74 13.24 2.95
CA CYS A 226 -25.81 12.29 3.21
C CYS A 226 -27.12 12.82 2.64
N MET A 227 -27.90 12.00 1.95
CA MET A 227 -29.22 12.43 1.43
C MET A 227 -30.31 12.42 2.49
N ASP A 228 -30.10 11.72 3.59
CA ASP A 228 -31.01 11.73 4.73
C ASP A 228 -30.30 12.27 5.96
N MET A 229 -30.71 13.43 6.39
CA MET A 229 -30.14 14.15 7.54
C MET A 229 -30.49 13.47 8.88
N GLU A 230 -31.44 12.54 8.90
CA GLU A 230 -31.93 11.89 10.11
C GLU A 230 -31.45 10.44 10.24
N CYS A 231 -30.95 9.84 9.15
CA CYS A 231 -30.38 8.50 9.17
C CYS A 231 -28.85 8.51 9.22
N PRO A 232 -28.22 7.45 9.78
CA PRO A 232 -26.79 7.28 9.59
C PRO A 232 -26.47 7.37 8.09
N PRO A 233 -25.32 7.93 7.72
CA PRO A 233 -25.07 8.42 6.37
C PRO A 233 -25.14 7.29 5.36
N VAL A 234 -26.28 7.13 4.75
CA VAL A 234 -26.36 6.44 3.47
C VAL A 234 -25.68 7.38 2.49
N ARG A 235 -24.43 7.12 2.20
CA ARG A 235 -23.70 7.82 1.16
C ARG A 235 -24.32 7.42 -0.16
N MET A 236 -25.34 8.13 -0.56
CA MET A 236 -25.77 7.98 -1.92
C MET A 236 -24.65 8.49 -2.81
N MET A 237 -24.19 7.62 -3.69
CA MET A 237 -23.40 8.05 -4.81
C MET A 237 -24.07 9.28 -5.38
N ARG A 238 -23.38 10.37 -5.44
CA ARG A 238 -23.71 11.44 -6.38
C ARG A 238 -23.45 10.91 -7.79
N ASP A 239 -23.95 9.68 -8.01
CA ASP A 239 -23.96 9.16 -9.35
C ASP A 239 -25.08 9.92 -10.06
N PRO A 240 -24.74 10.59 -11.10
CA PRO A 240 -25.67 11.13 -12.05
C PRO A 240 -26.74 10.15 -12.49
N PHE A 241 -26.46 8.88 -12.53
CA PHE A 241 -27.43 7.84 -12.83
C PHE A 241 -28.59 7.76 -11.84
N VAL A 242 -28.33 7.96 -10.56
CA VAL A 242 -29.37 8.01 -9.52
C VAL A 242 -30.12 9.33 -9.56
N MET A 243 -29.50 10.39 -10.06
CA MET A 243 -30.03 11.75 -10.02
C MET A 243 -30.74 12.20 -11.30
N LYS A 244 -31.16 11.35 -12.16
CA LYS A 244 -31.81 11.66 -13.45
C LYS A 244 -30.90 11.85 -14.63
N SER A 245 -31.03 10.89 -15.49
CA SER A 245 -30.79 11.02 -16.92
C SER A 245 -29.35 11.06 -17.37
N ASN A 246 -29.18 10.42 -18.46
CA ASN A 246 -28.23 10.50 -19.54
C ASN A 246 -27.61 11.90 -19.79
N TYR A 247 -27.93 12.90 -18.93
CA TYR A 247 -27.61 14.31 -19.09
C TYR A 247 -26.69 14.86 -18.05
N ILE A 248 -26.27 14.10 -17.09
CA ILE A 248 -25.20 14.58 -16.26
C ILE A 248 -23.98 14.47 -17.08
N SER A 249 -23.84 15.55 -17.66
CA SER A 249 -23.02 15.85 -18.74
C SER A 249 -21.62 15.37 -18.44
N TYR A 250 -20.95 14.98 -19.46
CA TYR A 250 -19.53 14.90 -19.63
C TYR A 250 -18.72 15.87 -18.74
N ALA A 251 -19.22 17.07 -18.54
CA ALA A 251 -18.63 18.07 -17.63
C ALA A 251 -18.68 17.66 -16.15
N THR A 252 -19.75 17.09 -15.67
CA THR A 252 -19.89 16.65 -14.29
C THR A 252 -19.02 15.43 -14.00
N HIS A 253 -18.95 14.48 -14.90
CA HIS A 253 -18.05 13.33 -14.79
C HIS A 253 -16.59 13.79 -14.78
N ALA A 254 -16.21 14.66 -15.71
CA ALA A 254 -14.85 15.21 -15.76
C ALA A 254 -14.48 15.97 -14.49
N SER A 255 -15.40 16.81 -13.96
CA SER A 255 -15.19 17.52 -12.69
C SER A 255 -15.01 16.58 -11.51
N TRP A 256 -15.77 15.47 -11.48
CA TRP A 256 -15.67 14.48 -10.43
C TRP A 256 -14.35 13.72 -10.49
N GLN A 257 -13.91 13.34 -11.67
CA GLN A 257 -12.59 12.74 -11.87
C GLN A 257 -11.44 13.68 -11.49
N GLN A 258 -11.57 14.96 -11.80
CA GLN A 258 -10.62 15.99 -11.36
C GLN A 258 -10.59 16.11 -9.83
N GLU A 259 -11.74 16.05 -9.16
CA GLU A 259 -11.81 16.08 -7.70
C GLU A 259 -11.16 14.85 -7.06
N ILE A 260 -11.34 13.66 -7.63
CA ILE A 260 -10.65 12.45 -7.16
C ILE A 260 -9.13 12.63 -7.26
N ARG A 261 -8.64 13.12 -8.40
CA ARG A 261 -7.21 13.41 -8.58
C ARG A 261 -6.70 14.47 -7.60
N ALA A 262 -7.48 15.51 -7.37
CA ALA A 262 -7.15 16.54 -6.38
C ALA A 262 -7.12 15.97 -4.95
N ALA A 263 -8.02 15.05 -4.62
CA ALA A 263 -8.03 14.37 -3.33
C ALA A 263 -6.79 13.48 -3.14
N ILE A 264 -6.35 12.78 -4.20
CA ILE A 264 -5.09 12.04 -4.19
C ILE A 264 -3.92 12.99 -3.88
N GLU A 265 -3.83 14.14 -4.53
CA GLU A 265 -2.78 15.12 -4.24
C GLU A 265 -2.88 15.69 -2.82
N ARG A 266 -4.10 15.97 -2.34
CA ARG A 266 -4.31 16.41 -0.95
C ARG A 266 -3.89 15.36 0.08
N SER A 267 -3.95 14.07 -0.25
CA SER A 267 -3.51 13.02 0.66
C SER A 267 -2.04 13.14 1.05
N ARG A 268 -1.20 13.77 0.21
CA ARG A 268 0.23 13.98 0.48
C ARG A 268 0.49 14.66 1.82
N LYS A 269 -0.30 15.67 2.17
CA LYS A 269 -0.13 16.40 3.44
C LYS A 269 -0.39 15.55 4.68
N HIS A 270 -1.17 14.47 4.53
CA HIS A 270 -1.45 13.50 5.61
C HIS A 270 -0.48 12.32 5.55
N THR A 271 -0.09 11.88 4.35
CA THR A 271 0.81 10.74 4.13
C THR A 271 2.25 11.07 4.53
N ILE A 272 2.75 12.25 4.13
CA ILE A 272 4.15 12.65 4.36
C ILE A 272 4.55 12.61 5.85
N PRO A 273 3.78 13.19 6.79
CA PRO A 273 4.14 13.11 8.20
C PRO A 273 4.13 11.68 8.76
N LEU A 274 3.17 10.85 8.33
CA LEU A 274 3.03 9.48 8.82
C LEU A 274 4.14 8.57 8.30
N LEU A 275 4.41 8.61 6.99
CA LEU A 275 5.45 7.78 6.39
C LEU A 275 6.87 8.38 6.50
N GLY A 276 7.03 9.60 7.04
CA GLY A 276 8.30 10.31 7.01
C GLY A 276 8.77 10.65 5.59
N GLY A 277 7.83 10.98 4.68
CA GLY A 277 8.07 11.24 3.26
C GLY A 277 7.44 10.18 2.34
N LEU A 278 7.20 10.52 1.08
CA LEU A 278 6.70 9.59 0.06
C LEU A 278 7.81 8.69 -0.50
N ILE A 279 9.06 9.11 -0.33
CA ILE A 279 10.28 8.34 -0.61
C ILE A 279 11.17 8.33 0.62
N GLU A 280 12.15 7.44 0.61
CA GLU A 280 13.29 7.43 1.53
C GLU A 280 14.57 7.41 0.70
N THR A 281 15.61 8.07 1.14
CA THR A 281 16.83 8.27 0.35
C THR A 281 18.08 7.98 1.14
N GLU A 282 19.07 7.35 0.47
CA GLU A 282 20.38 7.06 1.01
C GLU A 282 21.44 7.47 -0.04
N ASN A 283 22.42 8.29 0.32
CA ASN A 283 23.55 8.69 -0.54
C ASN A 283 23.13 9.18 -1.94
N VAL A 284 22.15 10.07 -2.04
CA VAL A 284 21.63 10.54 -3.34
C VAL A 284 22.57 11.47 -4.12
N ASP A 285 23.69 11.88 -3.54
CA ASP A 285 24.74 12.60 -4.25
C ASP A 285 25.61 11.68 -5.12
N ALA A 286 25.44 10.37 -5.05
CA ALA A 286 26.13 9.40 -5.88
C ALA A 286 25.72 9.53 -7.35
N GLU A 287 26.67 9.28 -8.26
CA GLU A 287 26.41 9.28 -9.71
C GLU A 287 25.56 8.09 -10.17
N ILE A 288 25.46 7.05 -9.35
CA ILE A 288 24.71 5.84 -9.60
C ILE A 288 23.65 5.69 -8.50
N LEU A 289 22.39 5.56 -8.89
CA LEU A 289 21.30 5.33 -7.96
C LEU A 289 20.56 4.04 -8.31
N ILE A 290 20.11 3.34 -7.26
CA ILE A 290 19.07 2.33 -7.34
C ILE A 290 17.75 2.98 -6.90
N VAL A 291 16.72 2.87 -7.73
CA VAL A 291 15.37 3.36 -7.41
C VAL A 291 14.41 2.19 -7.45
N SER A 292 13.75 1.89 -6.33
CA SER A 292 12.86 0.73 -6.25
C SER A 292 11.79 0.87 -5.17
N SER A 293 10.93 -0.14 -5.03
CA SER A 293 9.92 -0.27 -3.98
C SER A 293 9.77 -1.73 -3.53
N GLY A 294 9.08 -1.95 -2.41
CA GLY A 294 8.90 -3.29 -1.85
C GLY A 294 10.22 -3.97 -1.50
N THR A 295 10.26 -5.29 -1.51
CA THR A 295 11.43 -6.07 -1.11
C THR A 295 12.64 -5.93 -2.04
N ALA A 296 12.46 -5.45 -3.27
CA ALA A 296 13.58 -5.11 -4.15
C ALA A 296 14.48 -4.00 -3.57
N VAL A 297 13.96 -3.17 -2.67
CA VAL A 297 14.75 -2.16 -1.94
C VAL A 297 15.75 -2.81 -0.99
N SER A 298 15.33 -3.83 -0.23
CA SER A 298 16.22 -4.58 0.67
C SER A 298 17.35 -5.25 -0.11
N GLN A 299 17.06 -5.82 -1.28
CA GLN A 299 18.06 -6.40 -2.16
C GLN A 299 19.00 -5.32 -2.73
N GLY A 300 18.46 -4.15 -3.04
CA GLY A 300 19.22 -2.98 -3.47
C GLY A 300 20.21 -2.50 -2.41
N ARG A 301 19.80 -2.44 -1.13
CA ARG A 301 20.70 -2.08 -0.01
C ARG A 301 21.88 -3.04 0.11
N GLU A 302 21.63 -4.34 0.00
CA GLU A 302 22.71 -5.32 0.06
C GLU A 302 23.60 -5.24 -1.18
N ALA A 303 23.03 -5.02 -2.37
CA ALA A 303 23.82 -4.78 -3.58
C ALA A 303 24.74 -3.54 -3.45
N ILE A 304 24.24 -2.46 -2.82
CA ILE A 304 25.04 -1.25 -2.54
C ILE A 304 26.22 -1.59 -1.62
N ARG A 305 26.00 -2.40 -0.58
CA ARG A 305 27.07 -2.83 0.32
C ARG A 305 28.16 -3.63 -0.44
N LEU A 306 27.74 -4.57 -1.29
CA LEU A 306 28.68 -5.36 -2.11
C LEU A 306 29.46 -4.48 -3.08
N LEU A 307 28.81 -3.51 -3.73
CA LEU A 307 29.45 -2.58 -4.64
C LEU A 307 30.41 -1.62 -3.93
N ALA A 308 30.11 -1.21 -2.70
CA ALA A 308 30.99 -0.38 -1.89
C ALA A 308 32.30 -1.10 -1.53
N ASP A 309 32.26 -2.41 -1.26
CA ASP A 309 33.45 -3.24 -1.05
C ASP A 309 34.36 -3.26 -2.28
N GLU A 310 33.82 -2.99 -3.47
CA GLU A 310 34.53 -2.87 -4.74
C GLU A 310 34.93 -1.41 -5.09
N GLY A 311 34.66 -0.46 -4.18
CA GLY A 311 34.97 0.95 -4.36
C GLY A 311 33.98 1.73 -5.24
N LEU A 312 32.78 1.16 -5.49
CA LEU A 312 31.72 1.82 -6.25
C LEU A 312 30.72 2.49 -5.30
N GLN A 313 30.56 3.81 -5.44
CA GLN A 313 29.57 4.57 -4.65
C GLN A 313 28.22 4.53 -5.35
N VAL A 314 27.24 3.94 -4.71
CA VAL A 314 25.85 3.84 -5.18
C VAL A 314 24.92 4.36 -4.09
N GLY A 315 23.88 5.07 -4.50
CA GLY A 315 22.84 5.54 -3.59
C GLY A 315 21.51 4.82 -3.85
N LEU A 316 20.54 5.08 -2.99
CA LEU A 316 19.22 4.43 -3.00
C LEU A 316 18.09 5.46 -2.91
N VAL A 317 17.02 5.21 -3.66
CA VAL A 317 15.73 5.86 -3.50
C VAL A 317 14.67 4.78 -3.34
N LYS A 318 14.11 4.65 -2.14
CA LYS A 318 12.96 3.79 -1.84
C LYS A 318 11.67 4.57 -2.11
N ILE A 319 10.82 4.08 -2.98
CA ILE A 319 9.48 4.61 -3.21
C ILE A 319 8.52 3.92 -2.24
N LYS A 320 7.89 4.69 -1.35
CA LYS A 320 6.91 4.22 -0.37
C LYS A 320 5.49 4.38 -0.87
N SER A 321 5.18 5.53 -1.47
CA SER A 321 3.89 5.81 -2.10
C SER A 321 3.98 5.71 -3.61
N VAL A 322 3.20 4.81 -4.19
CA VAL A 322 3.05 4.65 -5.63
C VAL A 322 1.89 5.51 -6.16
N ARG A 323 0.92 5.81 -5.27
CA ARG A 323 -0.15 6.78 -5.51
C ARG A 323 -0.51 7.48 -4.19
N PRO A 324 -0.34 8.79 -4.03
CA PRO A 324 0.19 9.76 -4.99
C PRO A 324 1.65 9.48 -5.39
N TRP A 325 1.95 9.64 -6.68
CA TRP A 325 3.31 9.44 -7.19
C TRP A 325 4.23 10.60 -6.77
N PRO A 326 5.44 10.35 -6.28
CA PRO A 326 6.34 11.37 -5.75
C PRO A 326 7.17 12.07 -6.83
N TYR A 327 6.53 12.71 -7.81
CA TYR A 327 7.20 13.35 -8.95
C TYR A 327 8.32 14.31 -8.57
N HIS A 328 8.04 15.21 -7.64
CA HIS A 328 8.99 16.23 -7.22
C HIS A 328 10.16 15.60 -6.45
N GLU A 329 9.86 14.74 -5.51
CA GLU A 329 10.82 14.08 -4.64
C GLU A 329 11.79 13.20 -5.46
N ILE A 330 11.30 12.47 -6.45
CA ILE A 330 12.13 11.66 -7.35
C ILE A 330 13.05 12.55 -8.19
N ARG A 331 12.52 13.63 -8.76
CA ARG A 331 13.34 14.55 -9.56
C ARG A 331 14.48 15.14 -8.74
N GLU A 332 14.20 15.59 -7.53
CA GLU A 332 15.20 16.14 -6.63
C GLU A 332 16.23 15.09 -6.21
N ALA A 333 15.77 13.91 -5.81
CA ALA A 333 16.66 12.84 -5.37
C ALA A 333 17.58 12.32 -6.51
N THR A 334 17.13 12.39 -7.77
CA THR A 334 17.87 11.83 -8.91
C THR A 334 18.65 12.88 -9.73
N LYS A 335 18.63 14.16 -9.33
CA LYS A 335 19.18 15.25 -10.15
C LYS A 335 20.68 15.13 -10.47
N HIS A 336 21.46 14.53 -9.58
CA HIS A 336 22.90 14.35 -9.74
C HIS A 336 23.30 13.00 -10.34
N ALA A 337 22.36 12.06 -10.42
CA ALA A 337 22.65 10.73 -10.93
C ALA A 337 22.93 10.74 -12.43
N LYS A 338 23.96 10.04 -12.84
CA LYS A 338 24.27 9.72 -14.26
C LYS A 338 23.58 8.44 -14.69
N HIS A 339 23.36 7.50 -13.76
CA HIS A 339 22.74 6.22 -14.00
C HIS A 339 21.71 5.94 -12.91
N ILE A 340 20.49 5.58 -13.30
CA ILE A 340 19.38 5.26 -12.42
C ILE A 340 18.92 3.84 -12.74
N PHE A 341 19.29 2.88 -11.90
CA PHE A 341 18.90 1.48 -12.06
C PHE A 341 17.57 1.22 -11.33
N VAL A 342 16.67 0.52 -12.01
CA VAL A 342 15.32 0.26 -11.48
C VAL A 342 15.05 -1.24 -11.44
N PRO A 343 15.53 -1.96 -10.39
CA PRO A 343 15.17 -3.36 -10.18
C PRO A 343 13.72 -3.46 -9.70
N GLU A 344 12.96 -4.43 -10.24
CA GLU A 344 11.56 -4.62 -9.88
C GLU A 344 11.06 -6.06 -10.05
N PHE A 345 10.11 -6.46 -9.19
CA PHE A 345 9.46 -7.77 -9.25
C PHE A 345 8.29 -7.79 -10.24
N ASN A 346 8.55 -7.45 -11.48
CA ASN A 346 7.67 -7.69 -12.62
C ASN A 346 8.45 -7.62 -13.92
N VAL A 347 8.03 -8.37 -14.94
CA VAL A 347 8.71 -8.39 -16.24
C VAL A 347 8.34 -7.21 -17.14
N ALA A 348 7.33 -6.46 -16.77
CA ALA A 348 6.81 -5.35 -17.59
C ALA A 348 7.61 -4.05 -17.44
N GLY A 349 8.44 -3.91 -16.40
CA GLY A 349 9.23 -2.71 -16.14
C GLY A 349 8.38 -1.47 -15.90
N TRP A 350 7.32 -1.61 -15.10
CA TRP A 350 6.38 -0.52 -14.84
C TRP A 350 7.02 0.66 -14.12
N MET A 351 7.75 0.39 -13.05
CA MET A 351 8.41 1.44 -12.28
C MET A 351 9.45 2.16 -13.12
N ALA A 352 10.24 1.42 -13.90
CA ALA A 352 11.20 2.03 -14.82
C ALA A 352 10.53 2.99 -15.82
N ARG A 353 9.32 2.65 -16.30
CA ARG A 353 8.54 3.54 -17.17
C ARG A 353 8.07 4.80 -16.45
N GLU A 354 7.56 4.67 -15.23
CA GLU A 354 7.13 5.81 -14.42
C GLU A 354 8.31 6.72 -14.05
N ILE A 355 9.46 6.15 -13.72
CA ILE A 355 10.68 6.91 -13.47
C ILE A 355 11.13 7.64 -14.74
N LYS A 356 11.11 6.97 -15.91
CA LYS A 356 11.42 7.61 -17.20
C LYS A 356 10.50 8.78 -17.53
N ALA A 357 9.20 8.65 -17.21
CA ALA A 357 8.24 9.73 -17.39
C ALA A 357 8.43 10.87 -16.36
N THR A 358 9.08 10.58 -15.24
CA THR A 358 9.27 11.53 -14.15
C THR A 358 10.53 12.38 -14.33
N VAL A 359 11.65 11.77 -14.71
CA VAL A 359 12.95 12.47 -14.80
C VAL A 359 13.10 13.21 -16.12
N PRO A 360 13.75 14.39 -16.15
CA PRO A 360 13.90 15.19 -17.37
C PRO A 360 14.71 14.48 -18.48
N ASP A 361 15.72 13.70 -18.08
CA ASP A 361 16.57 12.92 -18.97
C ASP A 361 16.33 11.43 -18.74
N SER A 362 15.48 10.84 -19.57
CA SER A 362 15.05 9.44 -19.46
C SER A 362 16.14 8.43 -19.84
N ASP A 363 17.16 8.84 -20.59
CA ASP A 363 18.22 7.95 -21.06
C ASP A 363 19.12 7.48 -19.92
N ARG A 364 19.12 8.21 -18.79
CA ARG A 364 19.78 7.82 -17.56
C ARG A 364 19.11 6.65 -16.84
N VAL A 365 17.85 6.34 -17.17
CA VAL A 365 17.06 5.32 -16.49
C VAL A 365 17.26 3.98 -17.16
N ILE A 366 17.85 3.06 -16.43
CA ILE A 366 18.19 1.71 -16.84
C ILE A 366 17.21 0.76 -16.17
N ALA A 367 16.36 0.16 -16.96
CA ALA A 367 15.36 -0.79 -16.47
C ALA A 367 16.01 -2.12 -16.07
N GLY A 368 15.55 -2.69 -14.97
CA GLY A 368 15.97 -4.01 -14.51
C GLY A 368 17.09 -4.01 -13.46
N PRO A 369 17.44 -5.22 -12.95
CA PRO A 369 16.89 -6.52 -13.38
C PRO A 369 15.38 -6.63 -13.13
N HIS A 370 14.69 -7.36 -14.00
CA HIS A 370 13.28 -7.67 -13.88
C HIS A 370 13.11 -9.16 -13.52
N VAL A 371 12.43 -9.41 -12.43
CA VAL A 371 12.20 -10.77 -11.93
C VAL A 371 10.72 -10.97 -11.62
N ALA A 372 10.19 -12.13 -11.92
CA ALA A 372 8.80 -12.48 -11.57
C ALA A 372 8.64 -14.00 -11.46
N GLY A 373 7.48 -14.45 -11.02
CA GLY A 373 7.10 -15.86 -11.08
C GLY A 373 7.84 -16.78 -10.11
N GLY A 374 8.34 -16.24 -9.00
CA GLY A 374 8.98 -17.05 -7.96
C GLY A 374 10.50 -17.09 -8.03
N MET A 375 11.07 -16.39 -8.97
CA MET A 375 12.52 -16.18 -8.93
C MET A 375 12.84 -15.14 -7.86
N THR A 376 13.85 -15.42 -7.07
CA THR A 376 14.42 -14.42 -6.17
C THR A 376 15.24 -13.40 -6.96
N MET A 377 15.42 -12.24 -6.39
CA MET A 377 16.34 -11.22 -6.90
C MET A 377 17.51 -11.10 -5.90
N PRO A 378 18.46 -12.03 -5.89
CA PRO A 378 19.59 -11.89 -4.98
C PRO A 378 20.39 -10.63 -5.35
N PRO A 379 21.05 -9.99 -4.38
CA PRO A 379 21.76 -8.74 -4.58
C PRO A 379 22.83 -8.82 -5.67
N GLU A 380 23.43 -9.99 -5.87
CA GLU A 380 24.42 -10.26 -6.91
C GLU A 380 23.87 -10.01 -8.32
N VAL A 381 22.59 -10.30 -8.56
CA VAL A 381 21.94 -10.03 -9.87
C VAL A 381 21.87 -8.53 -10.15
N ILE A 382 21.62 -7.73 -9.12
CA ILE A 382 21.63 -6.26 -9.23
C ILE A 382 23.08 -5.77 -9.47
N VAL A 383 24.04 -6.30 -8.70
CA VAL A 383 25.48 -5.99 -8.85
C VAL A 383 25.96 -6.28 -10.26
N GLU A 384 25.73 -7.47 -10.79
CA GLU A 384 26.10 -7.87 -12.13
C GLU A 384 25.47 -6.99 -13.21
N HIS A 385 24.21 -6.63 -13.03
CA HIS A 385 23.50 -5.74 -13.96
C HIS A 385 24.15 -4.35 -14.02
N ILE A 386 24.49 -3.78 -12.86
CA ILE A 386 25.19 -2.50 -12.75
C ILE A 386 26.59 -2.57 -13.37
N GLN A 387 27.39 -3.56 -12.99
CA GLN A 387 28.76 -3.74 -13.51
C GLN A 387 28.77 -3.91 -15.03
N ARG A 388 27.91 -4.77 -15.57
CA ARG A 388 27.79 -5.00 -17.02
C ARG A 388 27.42 -3.73 -17.77
N THR A 389 26.48 -2.96 -17.26
CA THR A 389 26.03 -1.70 -17.87
C THR A 389 27.15 -0.66 -17.89
N LEU A 390 27.98 -0.62 -16.84
CA LEU A 390 29.11 0.30 -16.73
C LEU A 390 30.36 -0.17 -17.46
N GLY A 391 30.31 -1.32 -18.16
CA GLY A 391 31.47 -1.88 -18.88
C GLY A 391 32.58 -2.38 -17.96
N LYS A 392 32.25 -2.65 -16.68
CA LYS A 392 33.19 -3.23 -15.72
C LYS A 392 33.22 -4.75 -15.85
N SER A 393 34.43 -5.35 -15.72
CA SER A 393 34.58 -6.81 -15.69
C SER A 393 33.81 -7.36 -14.49
N VAL A 394 32.89 -8.28 -14.74
CA VAL A 394 32.18 -9.03 -13.70
C VAL A 394 33.20 -9.97 -13.06
N ALA A 395 33.84 -9.52 -12.00
CA ALA A 395 34.65 -10.40 -11.17
C ALA A 395 33.71 -11.45 -10.57
N THR A 396 33.92 -12.68 -10.98
CA THR A 396 33.05 -13.83 -10.67
C THR A 396 32.88 -13.96 -9.15
N LEU A 397 31.73 -13.54 -8.60
CA LEU A 397 31.31 -13.81 -7.22
C LEU A 397 31.20 -15.32 -6.92
N ALA A 398 31.26 -16.17 -7.95
CA ALA A 398 31.31 -17.61 -7.86
C ALA A 398 32.51 -18.18 -7.06
N ALA A 399 33.52 -17.35 -6.76
CA ALA A 399 34.72 -17.80 -6.04
C ALA A 399 34.65 -17.57 -4.50
N ARG A 400 33.60 -16.97 -3.96
CA ARG A 400 33.49 -16.66 -2.53
C ARG A 400 32.55 -17.58 -1.74
N GLY A 401 31.98 -18.58 -2.40
CA GLY A 401 31.02 -19.56 -1.82
C GLY A 401 31.55 -20.99 -1.84
N SER A 402 32.85 -21.23 -1.57
CA SER A 402 33.42 -22.57 -1.32
C SER A 402 33.99 -22.66 0.07
#